data_a309625ab8bb2c6e02804be80f308b26
#
_entry.id   a309625ab8bb2c6e02804be80f308b26
#
_cell.length_a   1.000
_cell.length_b   1.000
_cell.length_c   1.000
_cell.angle_alpha   90.00
_cell.angle_beta   90.00
_cell.angle_gamma   90.00
#
_symmetry.space_group_name_H-M   'P 1'
#
loop_
_entity.id
_entity.type
_entity.pdbx_description
1 polymer ?
#
loop_
_entity_poly.entity_id
_entity_poly.type
_entity_poly.pdbx_seq_one_letter_code
_entity_poly.pdbx_strand_id
1 'polypeptide(L)'
;MAGVSPLSTHALIEQARNVVVNTAKAAEVKTRYEVGRYIFEDEQQGERAAYGKQVLKNLSVKLMDRFGDDWSYDTLKRCRFFYQAYENAVIGATSLPQLENLEEPTENKDNANWGNSVATIRLPRFILSWSHYLILMRIENIEARSFYEIEAAQQNWSVSQLSRQVGRMT
;
A
#
# COMPACT_ATOMS: atom_id res chain seq x y z
N MET A 1 -1.57 44.61 10.00
CA MET A 1 -0.63 43.57 9.53
C MET A 1 -0.79 42.36 10.41
N ALA A 2 -1.46 41.32 9.93
CA ALA A 2 -1.62 40.07 10.67
C ALA A 2 -0.28 39.32 10.61
N GLY A 3 0.45 39.28 11.72
CA GLY A 3 1.71 38.54 11.83
C GLY A 3 1.47 37.06 11.66
N VAL A 4 2.22 36.42 10.76
CA VAL A 4 2.22 34.96 10.59
C VAL A 4 2.67 34.34 11.92
N SER A 5 1.77 33.61 12.59
CA SER A 5 2.09 32.94 13.85
C SER A 5 3.11 31.85 13.60
N PRO A 6 4.26 31.81 14.34
CA PRO A 6 5.26 30.76 14.20
C PRO A 6 4.69 29.35 14.39
N LEU A 7 3.65 29.22 15.23
CA LEU A 7 2.96 27.96 15.50
C LEU A 7 2.19 27.43 14.27
N SER A 8 1.57 28.31 13.49
CA SER A 8 0.85 27.90 12.27
C SER A 8 1.83 27.49 11.16
N THR A 9 2.97 28.14 11.06
CA THR A 9 4.02 27.78 10.09
C THR A 9 4.65 26.42 10.40
N HIS A 10 4.93 26.15 11.68
CA HIS A 10 5.46 24.87 12.09
C HIS A 10 4.47 23.72 11.79
N ALA A 11 3.19 23.91 12.11
CA ALA A 11 2.15 22.94 11.83
C ALA A 11 2.01 22.65 10.32
N LEU A 12 2.09 23.66 9.46
CA LEU A 12 2.06 23.50 8.01
C LEU A 12 3.24 22.68 7.49
N ILE A 13 4.45 22.93 8.00
CA ILE A 13 5.65 22.19 7.60
C ILE A 13 5.54 20.73 8.05
N GLU A 14 5.10 20.47 9.28
CA GLU A 14 4.89 19.11 9.78
C GLU A 14 3.79 18.37 8.97
N GLN A 15 2.71 19.02 8.65
CA GLN A 15 1.67 18.46 7.79
C GLN A 15 2.20 18.07 6.42
N ALA A 16 2.97 18.96 5.78
CA ALA A 16 3.56 18.70 4.47
C ALA A 16 4.53 17.49 4.52
N ARG A 17 5.37 17.40 5.55
CA ARG A 17 6.28 16.27 5.76
C ARG A 17 5.51 14.96 5.93
N ASN A 18 4.46 14.96 6.73
CA ASN A 18 3.62 13.79 6.96
C ASN A 18 2.94 13.31 5.69
N VAL A 19 2.45 14.22 4.84
CA VAL A 19 1.88 13.89 3.53
C VAL A 19 2.92 13.18 2.65
N VAL A 20 4.12 13.72 2.53
CA VAL A 20 5.20 13.12 1.73
C VAL A 20 5.56 11.71 2.24
N VAL A 21 5.77 11.56 3.54
CA VAL A 21 6.12 10.26 4.15
C VAL A 21 5.01 9.23 3.95
N ASN A 22 3.75 9.60 4.15
CA ASN A 22 2.63 8.69 3.99
C ASN A 22 2.41 8.31 2.52
N THR A 23 2.58 9.26 1.60
CA THR A 23 2.50 8.99 0.15
C THR A 23 3.61 8.03 -0.28
N ALA A 24 4.84 8.21 0.20
CA ALA A 24 5.95 7.31 -0.11
C ALA A 24 5.71 5.89 0.41
N LYS A 25 5.27 5.73 1.67
CA LYS A 25 4.90 4.43 2.25
C LYS A 25 3.81 3.72 1.44
N ALA A 26 2.79 4.46 1.08
CA ALA A 26 1.67 3.93 0.33
C ALA A 26 2.07 3.53 -1.10
N ALA A 27 2.93 4.31 -1.77
CA ALA A 27 3.49 3.97 -3.07
C ALA A 27 4.34 2.70 -3.01
N GLU A 28 5.18 2.54 -1.97
CA GLU A 28 5.96 1.33 -1.73
C GLU A 28 5.06 0.10 -1.61
N VAL A 29 4.04 0.15 -0.76
CA VAL A 29 3.13 -0.97 -0.54
C VAL A 29 2.34 -1.30 -1.80
N LYS A 30 1.85 -0.30 -2.52
CA LYS A 30 1.17 -0.49 -3.80
C LYS A 30 2.08 -1.17 -4.83
N THR A 31 3.33 -0.74 -4.94
CA THR A 31 4.30 -1.37 -5.85
C THR A 31 4.50 -2.85 -5.50
N ARG A 32 4.65 -3.19 -4.22
CA ARG A 32 4.78 -4.59 -3.77
C ARG A 32 3.53 -5.42 -4.04
N TYR A 33 2.34 -4.80 -3.91
CA TYR A 33 1.07 -5.44 -4.28
C TYR A 33 1.00 -5.74 -5.77
N GLU A 34 1.35 -4.79 -6.64
CA GLU A 34 1.35 -4.96 -8.09
C GLU A 34 2.40 -6.00 -8.54
N VAL A 35 3.59 -5.97 -7.96
CA VAL A 35 4.60 -7.02 -8.21
C VAL A 35 4.06 -8.39 -7.81
N GLY A 36 3.38 -8.49 -6.67
CA GLY A 36 2.73 -9.72 -6.23
C GLY A 36 1.66 -10.20 -7.21
N ARG A 37 0.87 -9.28 -7.75
CA ARG A 37 -0.15 -9.56 -8.78
C ARG A 37 0.47 -10.14 -10.05
N TYR A 38 1.50 -9.48 -10.60
CA TYR A 38 2.18 -9.98 -11.80
C TYR A 38 2.77 -11.38 -11.60
N ILE A 39 3.39 -11.63 -10.45
CA ILE A 39 3.92 -12.95 -10.12
C ILE A 39 2.81 -14.00 -10.07
N PHE A 40 1.69 -13.68 -9.43
CA PHE A 40 0.56 -14.59 -9.29
C PHE A 40 -0.10 -14.89 -10.63
N GLU A 41 -0.33 -13.88 -11.46
CA GLU A 41 -0.91 -14.03 -12.80
C GLU A 41 0.00 -14.85 -13.73
N ASP A 42 1.32 -14.62 -13.70
CA ASP A 42 2.29 -15.38 -14.50
C ASP A 42 2.33 -16.86 -14.08
N GLU A 43 2.26 -17.16 -12.77
CA GLU A 43 2.20 -18.53 -12.27
C GLU A 43 0.91 -19.27 -12.67
N GLN A 44 -0.22 -18.56 -12.76
CA GLN A 44 -1.48 -19.15 -13.21
C GLN A 44 -1.49 -19.50 -14.71
N GLN A 45 -0.76 -18.75 -15.52
CA GLN A 45 -0.60 -19.01 -16.94
C GLN A 45 0.44 -20.12 -17.23
N GLY A 46 1.31 -20.42 -16.28
CA GLY A 46 2.36 -21.42 -16.39
C GLY A 46 1.92 -22.81 -15.91
N GLU A 47 1.92 -23.82 -16.78
CA GLU A 47 1.44 -25.18 -16.51
C GLU A 47 2.23 -25.99 -15.46
N ARG A 48 3.31 -25.44 -14.83
CA ARG A 48 4.15 -26.21 -13.89
C ARG A 48 4.69 -25.37 -12.73
N ALA A 49 4.42 -25.82 -11.50
CA ALA A 49 4.96 -25.23 -10.25
C ALA A 49 6.50 -25.15 -10.19
N ALA A 50 7.22 -26.04 -10.87
CA ALA A 50 8.68 -26.01 -10.98
C ALA A 50 9.18 -24.83 -11.83
N TYR A 51 8.44 -24.44 -12.85
CA TYR A 51 8.73 -23.30 -13.70
C TYR A 51 8.61 -21.98 -12.91
N GLY A 52 7.53 -21.81 -12.14
CA GLY A 52 7.31 -20.61 -11.33
C GLY A 52 8.42 -20.34 -10.32
N LYS A 53 8.97 -21.39 -9.68
CA LYS A 53 10.09 -21.25 -8.73
C LYS A 53 11.37 -20.74 -9.41
N GLN A 54 11.67 -21.20 -10.62
CA GLN A 54 12.85 -20.76 -11.36
C GLN A 54 12.65 -19.32 -11.88
N VAL A 55 11.46 -18.98 -12.35
CA VAL A 55 11.10 -17.61 -12.79
C VAL A 55 11.29 -16.62 -11.66
N LEU A 56 10.78 -16.92 -10.45
CA LEU A 56 10.96 -16.06 -9.28
C LEU A 56 12.43 -15.85 -8.90
N LYS A 57 13.26 -16.90 -8.99
CA LYS A 57 14.70 -16.78 -8.73
C LYS A 57 15.38 -15.88 -9.75
N ASN A 58 15.08 -16.08 -11.02
CA ASN A 58 15.66 -15.28 -12.11
C ASN A 58 15.20 -13.82 -12.02
N LEU A 59 13.93 -13.59 -11.67
CA LEU A 59 13.37 -12.25 -11.45
C LEU A 59 14.06 -11.57 -10.27
N SER A 60 14.25 -12.28 -9.15
CA SER A 60 14.97 -11.75 -7.98
C SER A 60 16.36 -11.27 -8.34
N VAL A 61 17.15 -12.08 -9.04
CA VAL A 61 18.52 -11.71 -9.47
C VAL A 61 18.49 -10.42 -10.28
N LYS A 62 17.61 -10.32 -11.28
CA LYS A 62 17.51 -9.14 -12.14
C LYS A 62 17.07 -7.88 -11.37
N LEU A 63 16.14 -8.03 -10.43
CA LEU A 63 15.64 -6.91 -9.65
C LEU A 63 16.66 -6.45 -8.60
N MET A 64 17.37 -7.37 -7.98
CA MET A 64 18.44 -7.05 -7.02
C MET A 64 19.61 -6.32 -7.71
N ASP A 65 20.00 -6.74 -8.89
CA ASP A 65 21.05 -6.09 -9.68
C ASP A 65 20.69 -4.63 -10.02
N ARG A 66 19.43 -4.35 -10.28
CA ARG A 66 18.97 -3.02 -10.71
C ARG A 66 18.48 -2.12 -9.58
N PHE A 67 17.83 -2.69 -8.56
CA PHE A 67 17.09 -1.94 -7.53
C PHE A 67 17.57 -2.24 -6.10
N GLY A 68 18.55 -3.13 -5.93
CA GLY A 68 19.12 -3.47 -4.64
C GLY A 68 18.46 -4.65 -3.93
N ASP A 69 18.97 -4.95 -2.74
CA ASP A 69 18.68 -6.19 -1.98
C ASP A 69 17.23 -6.32 -1.49
N ASP A 70 16.46 -5.25 -1.51
CA ASP A 70 15.05 -5.23 -1.13
C ASP A 70 14.17 -6.17 -1.98
N TRP A 71 14.64 -6.58 -3.16
CA TRP A 71 13.92 -7.44 -4.10
C TRP A 71 14.42 -8.89 -4.10
N SER A 72 14.81 -9.39 -2.92
CA SER A 72 15.23 -10.77 -2.74
C SER A 72 14.10 -11.77 -3.06
N TYR A 73 14.47 -13.02 -3.33
CA TYR A 73 13.52 -14.10 -3.58
C TYR A 73 12.44 -14.23 -2.49
N ASP A 74 12.81 -14.05 -1.22
CA ASP A 74 11.85 -14.10 -0.11
C ASP A 74 10.93 -12.89 -0.09
N THR A 75 11.43 -11.72 -0.50
CA THR A 75 10.57 -10.53 -0.66
C THR A 75 9.54 -10.74 -1.78
N LEU A 76 9.94 -11.29 -2.92
CA LEU A 76 9.00 -11.59 -4.02
C LEU A 76 7.92 -12.60 -3.59
N LYS A 77 8.28 -13.61 -2.82
CA LYS A 77 7.31 -14.54 -2.22
C LYS A 77 6.32 -13.83 -1.29
N ARG A 78 6.80 -12.89 -0.47
CA ARG A 78 5.95 -12.08 0.41
C ARG A 78 5.02 -11.16 -0.39
N CYS A 79 5.51 -10.55 -1.48
CA CYS A 79 4.67 -9.75 -2.38
C CYS A 79 3.54 -10.58 -2.98
N ARG A 80 3.84 -11.80 -3.47
CA ARG A 80 2.84 -12.73 -3.97
C ARG A 80 1.81 -13.11 -2.91
N PHE A 81 2.26 -13.47 -1.72
CA PHE A 81 1.37 -13.80 -0.61
C PHE A 81 0.51 -12.61 -0.18
N PHE A 82 1.09 -11.40 -0.19
CA PHE A 82 0.37 -10.17 0.10
C PHE A 82 -0.75 -9.93 -0.91
N TYR A 83 -0.47 -10.09 -2.20
CA TYR A 83 -1.51 -10.00 -3.23
C TYR A 83 -2.65 -10.98 -2.95
N GLN A 84 -2.35 -12.27 -2.75
CA GLN A 84 -3.35 -13.30 -2.46
C GLN A 84 -4.19 -12.98 -1.20
N ALA A 85 -3.55 -12.47 -0.15
CA ALA A 85 -4.23 -12.11 1.08
C ALA A 85 -5.20 -10.93 0.91
N TYR A 86 -4.91 -10.01 -0.01
CA TYR A 86 -5.67 -8.79 -0.21
C TYR A 86 -6.47 -8.73 -1.53
N GLU A 87 -6.34 -9.71 -2.42
CA GLU A 87 -7.09 -9.79 -3.66
C GLU A 87 -8.60 -9.78 -3.41
N ASN A 88 -9.08 -10.62 -2.51
CA ASN A 88 -10.50 -10.70 -2.15
C ASN A 88 -10.97 -9.53 -1.26
N ALA A 89 -10.07 -8.92 -0.49
CA ALA A 89 -10.39 -7.76 0.32
C ALA A 89 -10.62 -6.50 -0.56
N VAL A 90 -10.10 -6.48 -1.80
CA VAL A 90 -10.39 -5.42 -2.79
C VAL A 90 -11.85 -5.42 -3.19
N ILE A 91 -12.47 -6.58 -3.26
CA ILE A 91 -13.88 -6.72 -3.67
C ILE A 91 -14.82 -6.32 -2.54
N GLY A 92 -14.43 -6.48 -1.27
CA GLY A 92 -15.27 -6.17 -0.10
C GLY A 92 -15.14 -4.76 0.48
N ALA A 93 -14.05 -4.04 0.19
CA ALA A 93 -13.76 -2.72 0.78
C ALA A 93 -14.34 -1.53 -0.03
N THR A 94 -15.27 -1.78 -0.94
CA THR A 94 -16.09 -0.74 -1.57
C THR A 94 -17.10 -0.14 -0.57
N SER A 95 -17.07 -0.55 0.70
CA SER A 95 -18.03 -0.13 1.73
C SER A 95 -17.35 0.56 2.92
N LEU A 96 -16.46 1.52 2.68
CA LEU A 96 -16.16 2.52 3.71
C LEU A 96 -17.07 3.74 3.45
N PRO A 97 -18.04 4.05 4.35
CA PRO A 97 -19.10 5.03 4.08
C PRO A 97 -18.66 6.49 4.09
N GLN A 98 -17.38 6.82 4.07
CA GLN A 98 -16.90 8.19 4.27
C GLN A 98 -16.07 8.80 3.13
N LEU A 99 -16.02 8.16 1.94
CA LEU A 99 -15.36 8.75 0.76
C LEU A 99 -16.32 8.96 -0.42
N GLU A 100 -17.63 8.85 -0.21
CA GLU A 100 -18.66 9.04 -1.25
C GLU A 100 -18.97 10.51 -1.58
N ASN A 101 -18.34 11.49 -0.91
CA ASN A 101 -18.59 12.92 -1.17
C ASN A 101 -17.44 13.63 -1.90
N LEU A 102 -16.62 12.93 -2.66
CA LEU A 102 -15.78 13.57 -3.68
C LEU A 102 -16.46 13.36 -5.03
N GLU A 103 -17.30 14.35 -5.39
CA GLU A 103 -17.95 14.44 -6.69
C GLU A 103 -16.95 14.18 -7.82
N GLU A 104 -17.31 13.27 -8.72
CA GLU A 104 -16.56 13.03 -9.95
C GLU A 104 -16.47 14.34 -10.72
N PRO A 105 -15.27 14.80 -11.11
CA PRO A 105 -15.19 15.93 -12.05
C PRO A 105 -15.71 15.44 -13.38
N THR A 106 -16.86 15.95 -13.80
CA THR A 106 -17.41 15.80 -15.16
C THR A 106 -16.33 16.15 -16.17
N GLU A 107 -16.03 15.22 -17.07
CA GLU A 107 -15.16 15.43 -18.23
C GLU A 107 -15.66 16.62 -19.06
N ASN A 108 -15.03 17.76 -18.92
CA ASN A 108 -15.19 18.85 -19.86
C ASN A 108 -13.97 18.85 -20.81
N LYS A 109 -14.24 18.41 -22.03
CA LYS A 109 -13.28 18.17 -23.12
C LYS A 109 -12.85 19.42 -23.85
N ASP A 110 -12.58 20.53 -23.25
CA ASP A 110 -12.01 21.68 -23.98
C ASP A 110 -11.30 22.63 -23.01
N ASN A 111 -10.05 22.34 -22.69
CA ASN A 111 -9.00 23.35 -22.51
C ASN A 111 -7.65 22.68 -22.16
N ALA A 112 -6.77 22.64 -23.14
CA ALA A 112 -5.37 22.31 -22.93
C ALA A 112 -4.68 23.45 -22.17
N ASN A 113 -4.77 23.45 -20.85
CA ASN A 113 -3.98 24.32 -20.00
C ASN A 113 -3.05 23.49 -19.13
N TRP A 114 -1.76 23.52 -19.44
CA TRP A 114 -0.65 22.78 -18.80
C TRP A 114 -0.45 23.12 -17.32
N GLY A 115 -1.29 23.95 -16.71
CA GLY A 115 -1.14 24.46 -15.36
C GLY A 115 -1.87 23.70 -14.25
N ASN A 116 -2.81 22.80 -14.52
CA ASN A 116 -3.70 22.20 -13.52
C ASN A 116 -3.83 20.67 -13.55
N SER A 117 -2.88 19.97 -14.16
CA SER A 117 -2.77 18.53 -13.92
C SER A 117 -2.05 18.29 -12.59
N VAL A 118 -2.62 18.76 -11.49
CA VAL A 118 -2.49 18.04 -10.24
C VAL A 118 -3.29 16.77 -10.50
N ALA A 119 -2.60 15.75 -11.05
CA ALA A 119 -3.15 14.41 -11.13
C ALA A 119 -3.77 14.15 -9.76
N THR A 120 -5.07 13.95 -9.72
CA THR A 120 -5.77 13.54 -8.52
C THR A 120 -5.05 12.28 -8.09
N ILE A 121 -4.11 12.41 -7.17
CA ILE A 121 -3.41 11.29 -6.58
C ILE A 121 -4.52 10.59 -5.82
N ARG A 122 -5.16 9.62 -6.47
CA ARG A 122 -6.05 8.71 -5.76
C ARG A 122 -5.20 8.13 -4.66
N LEU A 123 -5.47 8.57 -3.43
CA LEU A 123 -4.74 8.12 -2.26
C LEU A 123 -4.73 6.59 -2.30
N PRO A 124 -3.55 5.99 -2.26
CA PRO A 124 -3.48 4.56 -2.40
C PRO A 124 -4.26 3.93 -1.25
N ARG A 125 -4.98 2.90 -1.56
CA ARG A 125 -5.74 2.07 -0.63
C ARG A 125 -4.95 1.62 0.60
N PHE A 126 -3.63 1.52 0.48
CA PHE A 126 -2.74 1.11 1.55
C PHE A 126 -2.25 2.32 2.34
N ILE A 127 -2.66 2.42 3.61
CA ILE A 127 -2.40 3.56 4.50
C ILE A 127 -1.32 3.27 5.54
N LEU A 128 -0.94 2.02 5.70
CA LEU A 128 0.09 1.56 6.63
C LEU A 128 1.41 1.29 5.87
N SER A 129 2.51 1.13 6.61
CA SER A 129 3.80 0.75 6.01
C SER A 129 3.85 -0.73 5.66
N TRP A 130 4.78 -1.10 4.79
CA TRP A 130 5.02 -2.50 4.41
C TRP A 130 5.20 -3.43 5.61
N SER A 131 5.92 -2.99 6.64
CA SER A 131 6.15 -3.78 7.85
C SER A 131 4.86 -4.09 8.63
N HIS A 132 3.86 -3.22 8.59
CA HIS A 132 2.54 -3.52 9.16
C HIS A 132 1.83 -4.60 8.34
N TYR A 133 1.87 -4.49 7.01
CA TYR A 133 1.24 -5.47 6.13
C TYR A 133 1.88 -6.85 6.23
N LEU A 134 3.19 -6.95 6.55
CA LEU A 134 3.85 -8.22 6.84
C LEU A 134 3.27 -8.96 8.06
N ILE A 135 2.68 -8.23 9.01
CA ILE A 135 1.98 -8.79 10.16
C ILE A 135 0.53 -9.11 9.76
N LEU A 136 -0.17 -8.14 9.18
CA LEU A 136 -1.60 -8.24 8.85
C LEU A 136 -1.90 -9.37 7.88
N MET A 137 -1.07 -9.58 6.86
CA MET A 137 -1.30 -10.62 5.85
C MET A 137 -1.22 -12.05 6.41
N ARG A 138 -0.70 -12.23 7.64
CA ARG A 138 -0.65 -13.54 8.34
C ARG A 138 -1.95 -13.84 9.08
N ILE A 139 -2.83 -12.87 9.24
CA ILE A 139 -4.14 -13.06 9.88
C ILE A 139 -5.06 -13.65 8.82
N GLU A 140 -5.46 -14.91 9.01
CA GLU A 140 -6.32 -15.63 8.06
C GLU A 140 -7.74 -15.08 8.03
N ASN A 141 -8.29 -14.73 9.20
CA ASN A 141 -9.63 -14.16 9.30
C ASN A 141 -9.63 -12.73 8.73
N ILE A 142 -10.40 -12.52 7.65
CA ILE A 142 -10.46 -11.25 6.91
C ILE A 142 -11.04 -10.12 7.77
N GLU A 143 -12.04 -10.42 8.61
CA GLU A 143 -12.68 -9.41 9.47
C GLU A 143 -11.71 -8.94 10.55
N ALA A 144 -10.99 -9.88 11.20
CA ALA A 144 -9.96 -9.55 12.18
C ALA A 144 -8.82 -8.76 11.54
N ARG A 145 -8.38 -9.13 10.33
CA ARG A 145 -7.37 -8.38 9.59
C ARG A 145 -7.81 -6.95 9.33
N SER A 146 -9.01 -6.76 8.81
CA SER A 146 -9.59 -5.43 8.55
C SER A 146 -9.71 -4.60 9.82
N PHE A 147 -10.15 -5.20 10.92
CA PHE A 147 -10.20 -4.54 12.21
C PHE A 147 -8.85 -4.00 12.65
N TYR A 148 -7.81 -4.85 12.65
CA TYR A 148 -6.46 -4.42 13.04
C TYR A 148 -5.85 -3.41 12.08
N GLU A 149 -6.15 -3.47 10.79
CA GLU A 149 -5.70 -2.48 9.81
C GLU A 149 -6.30 -1.10 10.10
N ILE A 150 -7.60 -1.03 10.36
CA ILE A 150 -8.32 0.20 10.70
C ILE A 150 -7.80 0.78 12.03
N GLU A 151 -7.72 -0.04 13.07
CA GLU A 151 -7.25 0.39 14.40
C GLU A 151 -5.80 0.89 14.36
N ALA A 152 -4.91 0.17 13.66
CA ALA A 152 -3.52 0.57 13.51
C ALA A 152 -3.38 1.91 12.77
N ALA A 153 -4.25 2.17 11.79
CA ALA A 153 -4.26 3.41 11.05
C ALA A 153 -4.82 4.57 11.88
N GLN A 154 -5.96 4.38 12.54
CA GLN A 154 -6.63 5.43 13.32
C GLN A 154 -5.84 5.84 14.56
N GLN A 155 -5.23 4.86 15.23
CA GLN A 155 -4.48 5.08 16.46
C GLN A 155 -2.97 5.25 16.23
N ASN A 156 -2.53 5.30 14.96
CA ASN A 156 -1.12 5.43 14.59
C ASN A 156 -0.20 4.41 15.29
N TRP A 157 -0.63 3.14 15.34
CA TRP A 157 0.17 2.11 15.97
C TRP A 157 1.50 1.91 15.25
N SER A 158 2.55 1.74 16.04
CA SER A 158 3.82 1.25 15.53
C SER A 158 3.71 -0.24 15.19
N VAL A 159 4.63 -0.74 14.38
CA VAL A 159 4.73 -2.18 14.03
C VAL A 159 4.77 -3.06 15.29
N SER A 160 5.51 -2.62 16.33
CA SER A 160 5.61 -3.34 17.61
C SER A 160 4.30 -3.35 18.39
N GLN A 161 3.52 -2.27 18.34
CA GLN A 161 2.21 -2.21 18.96
C GLN A 161 1.23 -3.15 18.25
N LEU A 162 1.16 -3.08 16.92
CA LEU A 162 0.34 -3.99 16.13
C LEU A 162 0.71 -5.46 16.41
N SER A 163 1.99 -5.80 16.39
CA SER A 163 2.45 -7.17 16.66
C SER A 163 2.00 -7.68 18.03
N ARG A 164 2.05 -6.83 19.07
CA ARG A 164 1.59 -7.20 20.43
C ARG A 164 0.08 -7.41 20.49
N GLN A 165 -0.70 -6.59 19.77
CA GLN A 165 -2.15 -6.73 19.76
C GLN A 165 -2.59 -8.01 19.05
N VAL A 166 -2.00 -8.30 17.89
CA VAL A 166 -2.26 -9.53 17.14
C VAL A 166 -1.80 -10.77 17.92
N GLY A 167 -0.64 -10.73 18.56
CA GLY A 167 -0.10 -11.87 19.33
C GLY A 167 -0.86 -12.20 20.63
N ARG A 168 -1.81 -11.36 21.05
CA ARG A 168 -2.68 -11.66 22.21
C ARG A 168 -3.89 -12.51 21.86
N MET A 169 -4.15 -12.71 20.57
CA MET A 169 -5.30 -13.51 20.10
C MET A 169 -4.89 -14.93 19.61
N THR A 170 -3.60 -15.22 19.58
CA THR A 170 -3.06 -16.55 19.34
C THR A 170 -2.75 -17.25 20.66
#